data_babfddee1f9df2686dd790bcf1dd7f8d
#
_entry.id   babfddee1f9df2686dd790bcf1dd7f8d
#
_cell.length_a   1.000
_cell.length_b   1.000
_cell.length_c   1.000
_cell.angle_alpha   90.00
_cell.angle_beta   90.00
_cell.angle_gamma   90.00
#
_symmetry.space_group_name_H-M   'P 1'
#
loop_
_entity.id
_entity.type
_entity.pdbx_description
1 polymer ?
#
loop_
_entity_poly.entity_id
_entity_poly.type
_entity_poly.pdbx_seq_one_letter_code
_entity_poly.pdbx_strand_id
1 'polypeptide(L)'
;MRYTFDWGDGFSSRTDWTESSVEMSMVHCWERAGIYEIQARAEDERGSSSPWSERESIIINTLPTRPDQLSGPISGYAMVPYHFQTSAIDEDGDPLNYTFDWGDGRTDAIDLVGSGHIASFDHTWNRPGSYQIRAMAADRMGGEWSEERRIAIASNEQPDQPRDLYGLRSGYTGIVCNFFTMARDPDGDKVMHVLDWGDGTAIKTGLVLSGSLENASHVWMLPGEYPVRVLSLDEKGAPSLWSGPFMVAINANCPPEQPTVPSGPAEGQCLISHGYATSAIDPDGDAVKYVFDWGDGTTSWTGLEYLDSGEESSVSHKWMQPGVYQIKAAAMDDKGSISDWSGALAVKIE
;
A
#
# COMPACT_ATOMS: atom_id res chain seq x y z
N MET A 1 59.23 30.04 -30.64
CA MET A 1 58.72 29.45 -29.39
C MET A 1 58.03 28.13 -29.73
N ARG A 2 57.99 27.19 -28.77
CA ARG A 2 57.09 26.04 -28.82
C ARG A 2 56.33 25.96 -27.52
N TYR A 3 55.16 25.29 -27.54
CA TYR A 3 54.29 25.13 -26.35
C TYR A 3 54.24 23.67 -25.97
N THR A 4 54.25 23.44 -24.66
CA THR A 4 53.95 22.12 -24.05
C THR A 4 52.62 22.21 -23.34
N PHE A 5 51.69 21.32 -23.72
CA PHE A 5 50.40 21.13 -23.08
C PHE A 5 50.50 19.92 -22.14
N ASP A 6 50.09 20.08 -20.92
CA ASP A 6 49.85 19.01 -19.97
C ASP A 6 48.34 18.80 -19.89
N TRP A 7 47.91 17.58 -20.19
CA TRP A 7 46.48 17.25 -20.35
C TRP A 7 45.83 16.77 -19.06
N GLY A 8 46.61 16.69 -17.96
CA GLY A 8 46.08 16.26 -16.66
C GLY A 8 45.87 14.75 -16.51
N ASP A 9 46.11 13.96 -17.54
CA ASP A 9 45.99 12.50 -17.56
C ASP A 9 47.34 11.78 -17.51
N GLY A 10 48.41 12.53 -17.27
CA GLY A 10 49.79 12.05 -17.26
C GLY A 10 50.47 12.12 -18.62
N PHE A 11 49.78 12.54 -19.66
CA PHE A 11 50.36 12.79 -20.98
C PHE A 11 50.57 14.28 -21.22
N SER A 12 51.55 14.57 -22.09
CA SER A 12 51.80 15.92 -22.56
C SER A 12 52.12 15.92 -24.04
N SER A 13 51.74 17.01 -24.73
CA SER A 13 52.03 17.22 -26.16
C SER A 13 52.84 18.49 -26.36
N ARG A 14 53.62 18.54 -27.43
CA ARG A 14 54.44 19.72 -27.78
C ARG A 14 54.09 20.15 -29.19
N THR A 15 54.01 21.46 -29.40
CA THR A 15 53.88 22.03 -30.76
C THR A 15 55.22 22.01 -31.50
N ASP A 16 55.17 22.23 -32.81
CA ASP A 16 56.35 22.64 -33.57
C ASP A 16 56.79 24.04 -33.12
N TRP A 17 58.01 24.41 -33.53
CA TRP A 17 58.51 25.75 -33.32
C TRP A 17 57.78 26.78 -34.14
N THR A 18 57.41 27.90 -33.57
CA THR A 18 56.68 28.99 -34.19
C THR A 18 57.29 30.34 -33.82
N GLU A 19 56.92 31.39 -34.55
CA GLU A 19 57.32 32.75 -34.18
C GLU A 19 56.66 33.19 -32.87
N SER A 20 57.20 34.21 -32.24
CA SER A 20 56.64 34.77 -30.99
C SER A 20 55.27 35.39 -31.27
N SER A 21 54.30 35.18 -30.37
CA SER A 21 52.94 35.70 -30.44
C SER A 21 52.01 35.03 -31.51
N VAL A 22 52.41 33.89 -32.05
CA VAL A 22 51.53 33.08 -32.92
C VAL A 22 50.72 32.16 -31.98
N GLU A 23 49.40 32.17 -32.19
CA GLU A 23 48.48 31.25 -31.50
C GLU A 23 48.65 29.85 -32.04
N MET A 24 48.72 28.86 -31.12
CA MET A 24 48.89 27.46 -31.47
C MET A 24 47.79 26.64 -30.82
N SER A 25 47.28 25.63 -31.51
CA SER A 25 46.31 24.69 -30.99
C SER A 25 46.82 23.26 -31.05
N MET A 26 46.35 22.43 -30.13
CA MET A 26 46.63 21.01 -30.08
C MET A 26 45.33 20.25 -29.84
N VAL A 27 45.28 19.00 -30.28
CA VAL A 27 44.16 18.09 -30.08
C VAL A 27 44.60 16.95 -29.16
N HIS A 28 43.80 16.60 -28.20
CA HIS A 28 44.01 15.48 -27.31
C HIS A 28 42.70 14.68 -27.15
N CYS A 29 42.83 13.36 -26.93
CA CYS A 29 41.71 12.46 -26.59
C CYS A 29 42.00 11.81 -25.27
N TRP A 30 41.11 12.00 -24.31
CA TRP A 30 41.13 11.28 -23.06
C TRP A 30 40.45 9.92 -23.21
N GLU A 31 41.10 8.87 -22.74
CA GLU A 31 40.58 7.48 -22.84
C GLU A 31 39.61 7.12 -21.73
N ARG A 32 39.52 7.93 -20.69
CA ARG A 32 38.64 7.68 -19.52
C ARG A 32 37.89 8.94 -19.16
N ALA A 33 36.69 8.75 -18.65
CA ALA A 33 35.93 9.82 -18.05
C ALA A 33 36.64 10.35 -16.79
N GLY A 34 36.39 11.62 -16.46
CA GLY A 34 36.95 12.28 -15.32
C GLY A 34 37.07 13.79 -15.48
N ILE A 35 37.55 14.44 -14.45
CA ILE A 35 37.87 15.86 -14.49
C ILE A 35 39.38 16.00 -14.66
N TYR A 36 39.80 16.59 -15.76
CA TYR A 36 41.19 16.81 -16.08
C TYR A 36 41.53 18.29 -16.00
N GLU A 37 42.67 18.60 -15.40
CA GLU A 37 43.19 19.97 -15.31
C GLU A 37 44.27 20.17 -16.36
N ILE A 38 43.98 21.02 -17.35
CA ILE A 38 44.84 21.31 -18.47
C ILE A 38 45.65 22.58 -18.17
N GLN A 39 46.93 22.55 -18.52
CA GLN A 39 47.81 23.72 -18.45
C GLN A 39 48.82 23.72 -19.58
N ALA A 40 49.37 24.90 -19.92
CA ALA A 40 50.35 25.05 -21.00
C ALA A 40 51.54 25.91 -20.52
N ARG A 41 52.68 25.69 -21.10
CA ARG A 41 53.87 26.55 -20.95
C ARG A 41 54.58 26.73 -22.29
N ALA A 42 55.22 27.86 -22.43
CA ALA A 42 56.09 28.18 -23.58
C ALA A 42 57.56 27.87 -23.28
N GLU A 43 58.32 27.51 -24.31
CA GLU A 43 59.76 27.30 -24.30
C GLU A 43 60.41 28.03 -25.45
N ASP A 44 61.50 28.68 -25.24
CA ASP A 44 62.31 29.34 -26.29
C ASP A 44 63.35 28.37 -26.89
N GLU A 45 63.97 28.76 -27.98
CA GLU A 45 65.01 27.97 -28.67
C GLU A 45 66.29 27.73 -27.87
N ARG A 46 66.43 28.48 -26.78
CA ARG A 46 67.60 28.36 -25.85
C ARG A 46 67.32 27.46 -24.66
N GLY A 47 66.07 26.89 -24.60
CA GLY A 47 65.61 25.96 -23.58
C GLY A 47 65.08 26.65 -22.31
N SER A 48 64.84 27.97 -22.28
CA SER A 48 64.18 28.65 -21.20
C SER A 48 62.68 28.50 -21.27
N SER A 49 62.05 28.10 -20.16
CA SER A 49 60.58 27.87 -20.12
C SER A 49 59.87 28.92 -19.29
N SER A 50 58.70 29.31 -19.68
CA SER A 50 57.77 30.10 -18.87
C SER A 50 57.26 29.30 -17.66
N PRO A 51 56.70 29.95 -16.63
CA PRO A 51 55.78 29.27 -15.71
C PRO A 51 54.62 28.59 -16.51
N TRP A 52 54.01 27.58 -15.89
CA TRP A 52 52.75 27.02 -16.39
C TRP A 52 51.65 28.09 -16.36
N SER A 53 50.68 28.00 -17.30
CA SER A 53 49.46 28.80 -17.26
C SER A 53 48.62 28.45 -16.01
N GLU A 54 47.58 29.24 -15.74
CA GLU A 54 46.52 28.82 -14.87
C GLU A 54 45.90 27.52 -15.45
N ARG A 55 45.34 26.70 -14.55
CA ARG A 55 44.74 25.44 -14.91
C ARG A 55 43.32 25.67 -15.35
N GLU A 56 42.91 25.02 -16.43
CA GLU A 56 41.54 24.95 -16.94
C GLU A 56 41.04 23.53 -16.78
N SER A 57 39.81 23.38 -16.27
CA SER A 57 39.20 22.08 -16.07
C SER A 57 38.35 21.67 -17.27
N ILE A 58 38.52 20.43 -17.72
CA ILE A 58 37.66 19.78 -18.68
C ILE A 58 37.03 18.56 -18.05
N ILE A 59 35.70 18.37 -18.27
CA ILE A 59 34.97 17.18 -17.82
C ILE A 59 34.83 16.27 -19.02
N ILE A 60 35.37 15.08 -18.91
CA ILE A 60 35.18 14.00 -19.90
C ILE A 60 34.17 13.02 -19.28
N ASN A 61 33.10 12.77 -19.99
CA ASN A 61 31.97 11.97 -19.60
C ASN A 61 31.79 10.82 -20.59
N THR A 62 31.42 9.63 -20.09
CA THR A 62 30.92 8.54 -20.93
C THR A 62 29.40 8.55 -20.89
N LEU A 63 28.78 8.26 -22.01
CA LEU A 63 27.33 8.09 -22.03
C LEU A 63 26.95 6.78 -21.32
N PRO A 64 25.79 6.73 -20.68
CA PRO A 64 25.28 5.51 -20.08
C PRO A 64 25.12 4.40 -21.13
N THR A 65 25.21 3.16 -20.67
CA THR A 65 24.88 2.01 -21.49
C THR A 65 23.44 2.10 -21.97
N ARG A 66 23.17 1.52 -23.14
CA ARG A 66 21.80 1.32 -23.60
C ARG A 66 21.01 0.58 -22.53
N PRO A 67 19.80 1.05 -22.15
CA PRO A 67 18.99 0.35 -21.15
C PRO A 67 18.62 -1.06 -21.64
N ASP A 68 18.45 -1.97 -20.68
CA ASP A 68 17.86 -3.27 -20.93
C ASP A 68 16.47 -3.11 -21.57
N GLN A 69 16.07 -4.07 -22.41
CA GLN A 69 14.71 -4.10 -22.92
C GLN A 69 13.72 -4.15 -21.76
N LEU A 70 12.66 -3.35 -21.81
CA LEU A 70 11.65 -3.29 -20.77
C LEU A 70 11.17 -4.69 -20.35
N SER A 71 11.29 -5.01 -19.08
CA SER A 71 10.73 -6.21 -18.46
C SER A 71 9.30 -5.95 -18.02
N GLY A 72 8.37 -6.87 -18.25
CA GLY A 72 6.95 -6.75 -17.93
C GLY A 72 6.08 -7.65 -18.81
N PRO A 73 4.74 -7.53 -18.79
CA PRO A 73 3.83 -8.32 -19.61
C PRO A 73 4.00 -8.08 -21.11
N ILE A 74 3.64 -9.07 -21.94
CA ILE A 74 3.62 -8.98 -23.41
C ILE A 74 2.19 -8.84 -23.95
N SER A 75 1.19 -9.03 -23.09
CA SER A 75 -0.23 -8.87 -23.42
C SER A 75 -1.00 -8.45 -22.20
N GLY A 76 -2.13 -7.81 -22.41
CA GLY A 76 -3.02 -7.35 -21.36
C GLY A 76 -4.35 -6.85 -21.91
N TYR A 77 -5.08 -6.13 -21.07
CA TYR A 77 -6.37 -5.53 -21.37
C TYR A 77 -6.30 -4.02 -21.23
N ALA A 78 -7.13 -3.30 -21.98
CA ALA A 78 -7.29 -1.86 -21.80
C ALA A 78 -7.80 -1.54 -20.38
N MET A 79 -7.48 -0.34 -19.89
CA MET A 79 -7.86 0.16 -18.55
C MET A 79 -7.23 -0.57 -17.37
N VAL A 80 -6.33 -1.53 -17.60
CA VAL A 80 -5.57 -2.24 -16.55
C VAL A 80 -4.17 -1.66 -16.44
N PRO A 81 -3.67 -1.32 -15.22
CA PRO A 81 -2.29 -0.89 -15.03
C PRO A 81 -1.32 -2.08 -15.10
N TYR A 82 -0.20 -1.88 -15.79
CA TYR A 82 0.87 -2.87 -15.92
C TYR A 82 2.20 -2.27 -15.51
N HIS A 83 2.96 -3.05 -14.74
CA HIS A 83 4.28 -2.68 -14.23
C HIS A 83 5.38 -3.04 -15.22
N PHE A 84 6.27 -2.09 -15.51
CA PHE A 84 7.45 -2.26 -16.35
C PHE A 84 8.69 -1.75 -15.66
N GLN A 85 9.81 -2.39 -15.94
CA GLN A 85 11.10 -2.01 -15.35
C GLN A 85 12.24 -2.22 -16.33
N THR A 86 13.32 -1.44 -16.14
CA THR A 86 14.57 -1.49 -16.90
C THR A 86 15.72 -1.04 -16.01
N SER A 87 16.97 -1.21 -16.49
CA SER A 87 18.17 -0.69 -15.86
C SER A 87 19.21 -0.33 -16.91
N ALA A 88 20.13 0.57 -16.58
CA ALA A 88 21.30 0.93 -17.35
C ALA A 88 22.46 1.25 -16.41
N ILE A 89 23.68 1.13 -16.91
CA ILE A 89 24.91 1.43 -16.16
C ILE A 89 25.57 2.64 -16.78
N ASP A 90 25.96 3.57 -15.97
CA ASP A 90 26.88 4.64 -16.28
C ASP A 90 28.25 4.32 -15.68
N GLU A 91 29.30 4.28 -16.51
CA GLU A 91 30.65 3.91 -16.06
C GLU A 91 31.26 4.96 -15.12
N ASP A 92 30.80 6.20 -15.21
CA ASP A 92 31.26 7.31 -14.37
C ASP A 92 30.49 7.34 -13.04
N GLY A 93 29.44 6.52 -12.93
CA GLY A 93 28.57 6.46 -11.76
C GLY A 93 27.56 7.59 -11.67
N ASP A 94 27.36 8.33 -12.76
CA ASP A 94 26.39 9.41 -12.80
C ASP A 94 24.96 8.90 -12.64
N PRO A 95 24.10 9.66 -11.95
CA PRO A 95 22.68 9.33 -11.87
C PRO A 95 21.99 9.54 -13.20
N LEU A 96 21.08 8.64 -13.54
CA LEU A 96 20.40 8.57 -14.82
C LEU A 96 18.96 9.06 -14.74
N ASN A 97 18.53 9.75 -15.79
CA ASN A 97 17.14 10.09 -16.03
C ASN A 97 16.56 9.06 -17.01
N TYR A 98 15.44 8.44 -16.63
CA TYR A 98 14.74 7.50 -17.50
C TYR A 98 13.50 8.13 -18.10
N THR A 99 13.30 7.89 -19.42
CA THR A 99 12.07 8.23 -20.14
C THR A 99 11.48 6.95 -20.69
N PHE A 100 10.21 6.67 -20.37
CA PHE A 100 9.45 5.55 -20.88
C PHE A 100 8.54 6.03 -22.00
N ASP A 101 8.60 5.40 -23.17
CA ASP A 101 7.72 5.63 -24.33
C ASP A 101 6.80 4.41 -24.46
N TRP A 102 5.50 4.63 -24.28
CA TRP A 102 4.49 3.57 -24.24
C TRP A 102 3.87 3.24 -25.61
N GLY A 103 4.29 3.96 -26.66
CA GLY A 103 3.80 3.74 -28.02
C GLY A 103 2.35 4.18 -28.26
N ASP A 104 1.70 4.80 -27.27
CA ASP A 104 0.34 5.37 -27.37
C ASP A 104 0.34 6.90 -27.47
N GLY A 105 1.52 7.49 -27.61
CA GLY A 105 1.75 8.94 -27.64
C GLY A 105 1.97 9.57 -26.27
N ARG A 106 2.06 8.76 -25.20
CA ARG A 106 2.40 9.20 -23.85
C ARG A 106 3.81 8.75 -23.49
N THR A 107 4.44 9.55 -22.64
CA THR A 107 5.74 9.26 -22.05
C THR A 107 5.69 9.58 -20.56
N ASP A 108 6.44 8.83 -19.77
CA ASP A 108 6.68 9.09 -18.35
C ASP A 108 8.19 9.17 -18.10
N ALA A 109 8.60 9.90 -17.06
CA ALA A 109 9.99 10.08 -16.73
C ALA A 109 10.25 9.91 -15.24
N ILE A 110 11.44 9.41 -14.92
CA ILE A 110 11.98 9.31 -13.55
C ILE A 110 13.38 9.91 -13.57
N ASP A 111 13.63 10.85 -12.69
CA ASP A 111 14.90 11.56 -12.61
C ASP A 111 15.81 10.96 -11.52
N LEU A 112 17.12 11.06 -11.74
CA LEU A 112 18.17 10.81 -10.76
C LEU A 112 18.18 9.39 -10.16
N VAL A 113 17.94 8.37 -10.97
CA VAL A 113 18.12 6.97 -10.59
C VAL A 113 19.61 6.64 -10.58
N GLY A 114 20.14 6.07 -9.50
CA GLY A 114 21.55 5.69 -9.41
C GLY A 114 21.95 4.72 -10.53
N SER A 115 23.18 4.85 -11.05
CA SER A 115 23.74 3.94 -12.05
C SER A 115 23.57 2.48 -11.62
N GLY A 116 23.08 1.63 -12.50
CA GLY A 116 22.82 0.21 -12.26
C GLY A 116 21.56 -0.10 -11.43
N HIS A 117 20.85 0.91 -10.93
CA HIS A 117 19.59 0.68 -10.21
C HIS A 117 18.41 0.50 -11.17
N ILE A 118 17.38 -0.20 -10.69
CA ILE A 118 16.16 -0.44 -11.47
C ILE A 118 15.30 0.83 -11.49
N ALA A 119 14.93 1.26 -12.68
CA ALA A 119 13.88 2.23 -12.94
C ALA A 119 12.58 1.49 -13.29
N SER A 120 11.46 1.85 -12.68
CA SER A 120 10.18 1.20 -12.94
C SER A 120 9.04 2.20 -13.03
N PHE A 121 8.02 1.86 -13.81
CA PHE A 121 6.82 2.66 -13.97
C PHE A 121 5.61 1.78 -14.27
N ASP A 122 4.42 2.23 -13.82
CA ASP A 122 3.14 1.61 -14.16
C ASP A 122 2.49 2.38 -15.30
N HIS A 123 2.01 1.67 -16.33
CA HIS A 123 1.29 2.30 -17.44
C HIS A 123 -0.03 1.61 -17.72
N THR A 124 -1.01 2.41 -18.19
CA THR A 124 -2.36 1.96 -18.53
C THR A 124 -2.72 2.44 -19.94
N TRP A 125 -2.96 1.50 -20.85
CA TRP A 125 -3.49 1.79 -22.16
C TRP A 125 -5.01 1.92 -22.11
N ASN A 126 -5.54 3.04 -22.59
CA ASN A 126 -6.98 3.29 -22.61
C ASN A 126 -7.72 2.67 -23.79
N ARG A 127 -6.99 2.10 -24.76
CA ARG A 127 -7.55 1.52 -25.98
C ARG A 127 -6.88 0.21 -26.33
N PRO A 128 -7.62 -0.73 -26.91
CA PRO A 128 -7.01 -1.95 -27.44
C PRO A 128 -6.07 -1.60 -28.59
N GLY A 129 -5.01 -2.39 -28.75
CA GLY A 129 -4.03 -2.16 -29.81
C GLY A 129 -2.77 -2.99 -29.62
N SER A 130 -1.81 -2.74 -30.49
CA SER A 130 -0.47 -3.27 -30.38
C SER A 130 0.50 -2.10 -30.28
N TYR A 131 1.21 -2.03 -29.18
CA TYR A 131 2.07 -0.91 -28.83
C TYR A 131 3.53 -1.35 -28.84
N GLN A 132 4.40 -0.49 -29.36
CA GLN A 132 5.86 -0.63 -29.26
C GLN A 132 6.32 0.22 -28.09
N ILE A 133 6.88 -0.41 -27.07
CA ILE A 133 7.34 0.26 -25.85
C ILE A 133 8.85 0.20 -25.76
N ARG A 134 9.45 1.26 -25.20
CA ARG A 134 10.89 1.37 -24.98
C ARG A 134 11.21 2.35 -23.86
N ALA A 135 12.41 2.27 -23.33
CA ALA A 135 12.91 3.23 -22.36
C ALA A 135 14.24 3.83 -22.81
N MET A 136 14.49 5.07 -22.47
CA MET A 136 15.78 5.75 -22.64
C MET A 136 16.38 5.99 -21.26
N ALA A 137 17.68 5.72 -21.11
CA ALA A 137 18.47 6.19 -19.99
C ALA A 137 19.41 7.27 -20.49
N ALA A 138 19.47 8.39 -19.80
CA ALA A 138 20.31 9.52 -20.16
C ALA A 138 20.94 10.16 -18.92
N ASP A 139 22.18 10.58 -19.04
CA ASP A 139 22.83 11.50 -18.14
C ASP A 139 22.65 12.96 -18.64
N ARG A 140 23.50 13.88 -18.17
CA ARG A 140 23.47 15.28 -18.60
C ARG A 140 23.93 15.51 -20.04
N MET A 141 24.69 14.57 -20.62
CA MET A 141 25.29 14.67 -21.95
C MET A 141 24.46 13.95 -23.01
N GLY A 142 23.58 13.06 -22.62
CA GLY A 142 22.68 12.32 -23.51
C GLY A 142 22.46 10.89 -23.11
N GLY A 143 21.85 10.10 -24.00
CA GLY A 143 21.56 8.70 -23.76
C GLY A 143 20.95 8.01 -24.98
N GLU A 144 20.66 6.73 -24.82
CA GLU A 144 20.12 5.88 -25.87
C GLU A 144 18.80 5.21 -25.46
N TRP A 145 17.98 4.88 -26.49
CA TRP A 145 16.77 4.08 -26.31
C TRP A 145 17.11 2.59 -26.23
N SER A 146 16.38 1.85 -25.37
CA SER A 146 16.39 0.39 -25.34
C SER A 146 15.90 -0.21 -26.67
N GLU A 147 16.05 -1.53 -26.82
CA GLU A 147 15.29 -2.27 -27.83
C GLU A 147 13.80 -2.10 -27.61
N GLU A 148 13.05 -1.95 -28.73
CA GLU A 148 11.61 -1.92 -28.69
C GLU A 148 11.04 -3.27 -28.26
N ARG A 149 9.98 -3.22 -27.44
CA ARG A 149 9.21 -4.38 -27.04
C ARG A 149 7.75 -4.20 -27.42
N ARG A 150 7.17 -5.22 -28.00
CA ARG A 150 5.76 -5.22 -28.35
C ARG A 150 4.89 -5.72 -27.22
N ILE A 151 3.79 -5.01 -26.93
CA ILE A 151 2.69 -5.46 -26.06
C ILE A 151 1.37 -5.44 -26.83
N ALA A 152 0.53 -6.48 -26.66
CA ALA A 152 -0.80 -6.56 -27.25
C ALA A 152 -1.86 -6.29 -26.17
N ILE A 153 -2.68 -5.26 -26.37
CA ILE A 153 -3.74 -4.86 -25.46
C ILE A 153 -5.10 -5.20 -26.07
N ALA A 154 -5.87 -6.09 -25.39
CA ALA A 154 -7.24 -6.42 -25.76
C ALA A 154 -8.24 -5.38 -25.24
N SER A 155 -9.47 -5.39 -25.77
CA SER A 155 -10.54 -4.50 -25.29
C SER A 155 -10.96 -4.85 -23.86
N ASN A 156 -11.27 -3.83 -23.08
CA ASN A 156 -11.88 -3.89 -21.77
C ASN A 156 -12.37 -2.51 -21.40
N GLU A 157 -13.51 -2.43 -20.75
CA GLU A 157 -14.02 -1.23 -20.09
C GLU A 157 -13.92 -1.42 -18.58
N GLN A 158 -13.63 -0.34 -17.86
CA GLN A 158 -13.53 -0.39 -16.41
C GLN A 158 -14.92 -0.43 -15.77
N PRO A 159 -15.09 -0.97 -14.56
CA PRO A 159 -16.34 -0.87 -13.83
C PRO A 159 -16.76 0.57 -13.60
N ASP A 160 -18.08 0.80 -13.56
CA ASP A 160 -18.63 2.07 -13.12
C ASP A 160 -18.12 2.42 -11.72
N GLN A 161 -17.90 3.73 -11.48
CA GLN A 161 -17.60 4.21 -10.14
C GLN A 161 -18.71 3.80 -9.16
N PRO A 162 -18.41 3.12 -8.04
CA PRO A 162 -19.40 2.86 -7.00
C PRO A 162 -19.99 4.17 -6.50
N ARG A 163 -21.29 4.35 -6.67
CA ARG A 163 -21.98 5.60 -6.29
C ARG A 163 -22.52 5.56 -4.89
N ASP A 164 -22.93 4.37 -4.46
CA ASP A 164 -23.64 4.15 -3.22
C ASP A 164 -22.86 3.20 -2.32
N LEU A 165 -22.49 3.72 -1.15
CA LEU A 165 -22.06 2.93 -0.02
C LEU A 165 -23.15 3.06 1.05
N TYR A 166 -23.77 1.94 1.41
CA TYR A 166 -24.82 1.88 2.41
C TYR A 166 -24.25 1.31 3.71
N GLY A 167 -24.59 1.93 4.82
CA GLY A 167 -24.13 1.51 6.15
C GLY A 167 -24.56 2.51 7.22
N LEU A 168 -24.22 2.22 8.46
CA LEU A 168 -24.44 3.15 9.56
C LEU A 168 -23.47 4.32 9.46
N ARG A 169 -23.94 5.55 9.70
CA ARG A 169 -23.10 6.75 9.75
C ARG A 169 -22.50 6.99 11.13
N SER A 170 -22.89 6.20 12.12
CA SER A 170 -22.33 6.23 13.46
C SER A 170 -22.30 4.83 14.04
N GLY A 171 -21.32 4.58 14.91
CA GLY A 171 -21.14 3.33 15.61
C GLY A 171 -20.29 3.54 16.88
N TYR A 172 -19.85 2.46 17.47
CA TYR A 172 -19.03 2.47 18.69
C TYR A 172 -17.76 1.65 18.48
N THR A 173 -16.71 1.96 19.25
CA THR A 173 -15.45 1.21 19.23
C THR A 173 -15.69 -0.26 19.59
N GLY A 174 -14.98 -1.16 18.92
CA GLY A 174 -15.10 -2.61 19.15
C GLY A 174 -16.34 -3.29 18.55
N ILE A 175 -17.27 -2.54 17.95
CA ILE A 175 -18.52 -3.07 17.37
C ILE A 175 -18.39 -3.24 15.87
N VAL A 176 -18.91 -4.37 15.36
CA VAL A 176 -18.92 -4.67 13.93
C VAL A 176 -19.91 -3.75 13.20
N CYS A 177 -19.40 -2.99 12.25
CA CYS A 177 -20.20 -2.18 11.33
C CYS A 177 -20.24 -2.86 9.96
N ASN A 178 -21.46 -3.01 9.40
CA ASN A 178 -21.68 -3.62 8.09
C ASN A 178 -21.95 -2.55 7.03
N PHE A 179 -21.35 -2.75 5.85
CA PHE A 179 -21.47 -1.87 4.70
C PHE A 179 -21.85 -2.67 3.47
N PHE A 180 -22.63 -2.07 2.60
CA PHE A 180 -23.07 -2.67 1.35
C PHE A 180 -22.74 -1.75 0.19
N THR A 181 -22.25 -2.31 -0.89
CA THR A 181 -21.92 -1.58 -2.11
C THR A 181 -22.22 -2.41 -3.34
N MET A 182 -22.30 -1.75 -4.50
CA MET A 182 -22.44 -2.39 -5.80
C MET A 182 -21.74 -1.56 -6.87
N ALA A 183 -21.31 -2.20 -7.94
CA ALA A 183 -20.89 -1.54 -9.18
C ALA A 183 -21.31 -2.37 -10.38
N ARG A 184 -21.59 -1.71 -11.50
CA ARG A 184 -21.81 -2.36 -12.79
C ARG A 184 -20.54 -2.31 -13.60
N ASP A 185 -20.31 -3.35 -14.35
CA ASP A 185 -19.29 -3.39 -15.38
C ASP A 185 -19.96 -3.29 -16.75
N PRO A 186 -19.54 -2.38 -17.66
CA PRO A 186 -20.16 -2.20 -18.96
C PRO A 186 -20.04 -3.42 -19.87
N ASP A 187 -18.94 -4.18 -19.76
CA ASP A 187 -18.70 -5.42 -20.51
C ASP A 187 -19.44 -6.61 -19.91
N GLY A 188 -20.00 -6.46 -18.69
CA GLY A 188 -20.67 -7.51 -17.94
C GLY A 188 -19.71 -8.40 -17.16
N ASP A 189 -18.46 -8.02 -17.03
CA ASP A 189 -17.46 -8.74 -16.26
C ASP A 189 -17.83 -8.80 -14.77
N LYS A 190 -17.35 -9.82 -14.07
CA LYS A 190 -17.48 -9.87 -12.62
C LYS A 190 -16.65 -8.77 -11.98
N VAL A 191 -17.14 -8.29 -10.85
CA VAL A 191 -16.47 -7.21 -10.08
C VAL A 191 -16.14 -7.67 -8.68
N MET A 192 -15.06 -7.12 -8.13
CA MET A 192 -14.74 -7.16 -6.69
C MET A 192 -14.62 -5.74 -6.18
N HIS A 193 -14.81 -5.53 -4.89
CA HIS A 193 -14.71 -4.23 -4.26
C HIS A 193 -13.52 -4.15 -3.31
N VAL A 194 -12.85 -3.01 -3.31
CA VAL A 194 -11.82 -2.64 -2.33
C VAL A 194 -12.41 -1.54 -1.47
N LEU A 195 -12.57 -1.78 -0.18
CA LEU A 195 -13.04 -0.79 0.77
C LEU A 195 -11.85 -0.30 1.59
N ASP A 196 -11.61 1.00 1.55
CA ASP A 196 -10.69 1.72 2.42
C ASP A 196 -11.50 2.25 3.59
N TRP A 197 -11.15 1.83 4.81
CA TRP A 197 -11.90 2.14 6.02
C TRP A 197 -11.56 3.51 6.63
N GLY A 198 -10.56 4.20 6.07
CA GLY A 198 -10.13 5.51 6.55
C GLY A 198 -9.27 5.49 7.81
N ASP A 199 -8.94 4.31 8.34
CA ASP A 199 -8.06 4.10 9.49
C ASP A 199 -6.68 3.55 9.10
N GLY A 200 -6.38 3.52 7.82
CA GLY A 200 -5.16 2.95 7.24
C GLY A 200 -5.29 1.46 6.89
N THR A 201 -6.45 0.87 7.08
CA THR A 201 -6.75 -0.52 6.69
C THR A 201 -7.71 -0.58 5.52
N ALA A 202 -7.66 -1.67 4.77
CA ALA A 202 -8.55 -1.93 3.64
C ALA A 202 -8.85 -3.42 3.50
N ILE A 203 -9.99 -3.74 2.87
CA ILE A 203 -10.38 -5.11 2.54
C ILE A 203 -10.73 -5.25 1.06
N LYS A 204 -10.52 -6.44 0.51
CA LYS A 204 -11.04 -6.84 -0.80
C LYS A 204 -12.13 -7.88 -0.64
N THR A 205 -13.25 -7.70 -1.34
CA THR A 205 -14.32 -8.70 -1.40
C THR A 205 -14.00 -9.82 -2.39
N GLY A 206 -14.88 -10.81 -2.50
CA GLY A 206 -14.84 -11.78 -3.59
C GLY A 206 -15.31 -11.18 -4.92
N LEU A 207 -15.09 -11.93 -6.02
CA LEU A 207 -15.67 -11.62 -7.33
C LEU A 207 -17.15 -11.97 -7.37
N VAL A 208 -18.00 -11.00 -7.68
CA VAL A 208 -19.46 -11.14 -7.81
C VAL A 208 -19.92 -10.73 -9.21
N LEU A 209 -21.13 -11.05 -9.59
CA LEU A 209 -21.70 -10.63 -10.88
C LEU A 209 -21.83 -9.09 -10.91
N SER A 210 -21.61 -8.51 -12.10
CA SER A 210 -21.83 -7.09 -12.36
C SER A 210 -23.19 -6.63 -11.85
N GLY A 211 -23.20 -5.57 -11.02
CA GLY A 211 -24.40 -4.99 -10.42
C GLY A 211 -24.98 -5.76 -9.23
N SER A 212 -24.30 -6.79 -8.72
CA SER A 212 -24.69 -7.46 -7.48
C SER A 212 -24.35 -6.62 -6.25
N LEU A 213 -25.23 -6.69 -5.25
CA LEU A 213 -24.95 -6.08 -3.95
C LEU A 213 -23.98 -6.96 -3.17
N GLU A 214 -22.92 -6.35 -2.64
CA GLU A 214 -21.87 -7.03 -1.87
C GLU A 214 -21.79 -6.41 -0.48
N ASN A 215 -21.44 -7.25 0.50
CA ASN A 215 -21.33 -6.87 1.91
C ASN A 215 -19.87 -6.92 2.35
N ALA A 216 -19.45 -5.93 3.15
CA ALA A 216 -18.19 -5.90 3.87
C ALA A 216 -18.41 -5.37 5.28
N SER A 217 -17.63 -5.84 6.25
CA SER A 217 -17.73 -5.41 7.63
C SER A 217 -16.38 -4.93 8.16
N HIS A 218 -16.42 -4.01 9.12
CA HIS A 218 -15.24 -3.48 9.79
C HIS A 218 -15.50 -3.17 11.25
N VAL A 219 -14.42 -3.17 12.05
CA VAL A 219 -14.42 -2.81 13.46
C VAL A 219 -13.36 -1.75 13.69
N TRP A 220 -13.75 -0.55 14.10
CA TRP A 220 -12.83 0.49 14.53
C TRP A 220 -12.52 0.34 16.01
N MET A 221 -11.24 0.35 16.38
CA MET A 221 -10.78 0.23 17.76
C MET A 221 -10.56 1.58 18.46
N LEU A 222 -10.60 2.68 17.70
CA LEU A 222 -10.44 4.03 18.25
C LEU A 222 -11.64 4.89 17.84
N PRO A 223 -12.09 5.82 18.70
CA PRO A 223 -13.12 6.78 18.33
C PRO A 223 -12.58 7.78 17.31
N GLY A 224 -13.44 8.29 16.43
CA GLY A 224 -13.06 9.24 15.39
C GLY A 224 -14.06 9.32 14.25
N GLU A 225 -13.75 10.16 13.27
CA GLU A 225 -14.48 10.24 12.01
C GLU A 225 -13.66 9.61 10.89
N TYR A 226 -14.23 8.63 10.23
CA TYR A 226 -13.55 7.82 9.22
C TYR A 226 -14.17 8.02 7.84
N PRO A 227 -13.40 8.48 6.84
CA PRO A 227 -13.86 8.63 5.47
C PRO A 227 -13.77 7.31 4.70
N VAL A 228 -14.76 6.47 4.83
CA VAL A 228 -14.83 5.18 4.12
C VAL A 228 -15.02 5.41 2.62
N ARG A 229 -14.24 4.73 1.79
CA ARG A 229 -14.32 4.79 0.32
C ARG A 229 -14.33 3.40 -0.27
N VAL A 230 -14.88 3.28 -1.46
CA VAL A 230 -14.90 2.02 -2.20
C VAL A 230 -14.42 2.22 -3.64
N LEU A 231 -13.66 1.26 -4.13
CA LEU A 231 -13.18 1.10 -5.49
C LEU A 231 -13.63 -0.27 -5.99
N SER A 232 -14.05 -0.38 -7.24
CA SER A 232 -14.34 -1.68 -7.87
C SER A 232 -13.26 -2.08 -8.86
N LEU A 233 -12.96 -3.36 -8.93
CA LEU A 233 -12.06 -3.96 -9.90
C LEU A 233 -12.86 -5.00 -10.68
N ASP A 234 -12.71 -5.04 -12.01
CA ASP A 234 -13.24 -6.15 -12.80
C ASP A 234 -12.37 -7.42 -12.67
N GLU A 235 -12.82 -8.53 -13.23
CA GLU A 235 -12.07 -9.79 -13.21
C GLU A 235 -10.79 -9.76 -14.06
N LYS A 236 -10.62 -8.75 -14.92
CA LYS A 236 -9.42 -8.50 -15.73
C LYS A 236 -8.43 -7.58 -15.02
N GLY A 237 -8.86 -6.92 -13.92
CA GLY A 237 -8.04 -6.06 -13.07
C GLY A 237 -8.15 -4.57 -13.37
N ALA A 238 -9.08 -4.12 -14.23
CA ALA A 238 -9.29 -2.69 -14.45
C ALA A 238 -10.01 -2.05 -13.24
N PRO A 239 -9.47 -0.95 -12.67
CA PRO A 239 -10.08 -0.27 -11.54
C PRO A 239 -11.11 0.78 -12.00
N SER A 240 -12.19 0.90 -11.26
CA SER A 240 -13.05 2.07 -11.33
C SER A 240 -12.38 3.30 -10.71
N LEU A 241 -13.05 4.44 -10.71
CA LEU A 241 -12.71 5.55 -9.82
C LEU A 241 -13.17 5.23 -8.39
N TRP A 242 -12.47 5.78 -7.39
CA TRP A 242 -12.91 5.73 -6.00
C TRP A 242 -14.24 6.45 -5.81
N SER A 243 -15.12 5.90 -4.96
CA SER A 243 -16.32 6.62 -4.52
C SER A 243 -15.96 7.92 -3.80
N GLY A 244 -16.93 8.81 -3.66
CA GLY A 244 -16.86 9.88 -2.67
C GLY A 244 -16.73 9.30 -1.24
N PRO A 245 -16.19 10.06 -0.27
CA PRO A 245 -16.06 9.60 1.09
C PRO A 245 -17.44 9.47 1.76
N PHE A 246 -17.68 8.31 2.37
CA PHE A 246 -18.82 8.08 3.27
C PHE A 246 -18.32 8.24 4.70
N MET A 247 -18.71 9.33 5.36
CA MET A 247 -18.26 9.65 6.72
C MET A 247 -18.96 8.77 7.74
N VAL A 248 -18.17 8.12 8.60
CA VAL A 248 -18.62 7.27 9.71
C VAL A 248 -18.03 7.82 11.01
N ALA A 249 -18.91 8.20 11.95
CA ALA A 249 -18.52 8.66 13.27
C ALA A 249 -18.49 7.47 14.24
N ILE A 250 -17.34 7.17 14.82
CA ILE A 250 -17.18 6.12 15.84
C ILE A 250 -17.00 6.79 17.19
N ASN A 251 -17.90 6.47 18.11
CA ASN A 251 -17.86 6.95 19.49
C ASN A 251 -17.09 5.97 20.37
N ALA A 252 -16.49 6.46 21.44
CA ALA A 252 -15.87 5.59 22.43
C ALA A 252 -16.92 4.68 23.08
N ASN A 253 -16.54 3.45 23.36
CA ASN A 253 -17.30 2.48 24.15
C ASN A 253 -16.33 1.47 24.76
N CYS A 254 -16.51 1.18 26.03
CA CYS A 254 -15.81 0.13 26.75
C CYS A 254 -16.77 -1.04 26.98
N PRO A 255 -16.35 -2.28 26.81
CA PRO A 255 -17.20 -3.41 27.19
C PRO A 255 -17.43 -3.45 28.70
N PRO A 256 -18.52 -4.05 29.18
CA PRO A 256 -18.70 -4.30 30.61
C PRO A 256 -17.52 -5.06 31.21
N GLU A 257 -17.23 -4.81 32.47
CA GLU A 257 -16.28 -5.62 33.22
C GLU A 257 -16.73 -7.08 33.28
N GLN A 258 -15.79 -7.98 33.55
CA GLN A 258 -16.08 -9.40 33.77
C GLN A 258 -17.12 -9.57 34.88
N PRO A 259 -18.26 -10.26 34.64
CA PRO A 259 -19.29 -10.45 35.67
C PRO A 259 -18.77 -11.20 36.88
N THR A 260 -19.44 -10.98 38.01
CA THR A 260 -19.24 -11.82 39.23
C THR A 260 -19.49 -13.29 38.89
N VAL A 261 -18.81 -14.21 39.61
CA VAL A 261 -19.12 -15.63 39.50
C VAL A 261 -20.60 -15.84 39.80
N PRO A 262 -21.36 -16.59 39.00
CA PRO A 262 -22.78 -16.80 39.25
C PRO A 262 -23.05 -17.26 40.66
N SER A 263 -24.01 -16.63 41.33
CA SER A 263 -24.48 -16.96 42.66
C SER A 263 -25.76 -17.81 42.58
N GLY A 264 -25.82 -18.92 43.32
CA GLY A 264 -26.98 -19.82 43.33
C GLY A 264 -26.66 -21.17 43.98
N PRO A 265 -27.58 -22.14 43.98
CA PRO A 265 -27.35 -23.44 44.57
C PRO A 265 -26.19 -24.21 43.93
N ALA A 266 -25.25 -24.71 44.75
CA ALA A 266 -24.15 -25.58 44.31
C ALA A 266 -24.57 -27.04 44.08
N GLU A 267 -25.75 -27.41 44.55
CA GLU A 267 -26.36 -28.76 44.39
C GLU A 267 -27.82 -28.63 44.00
N GLY A 268 -28.30 -29.57 43.20
CA GLY A 268 -29.70 -29.57 42.75
C GLY A 268 -30.14 -30.92 42.22
N GLN A 269 -31.41 -31.01 41.80
CA GLN A 269 -31.99 -32.21 41.22
C GLN A 269 -32.34 -32.02 39.75
N CYS A 270 -32.20 -33.11 38.99
CA CYS A 270 -32.66 -33.12 37.59
C CYS A 270 -34.13 -32.70 37.48
N LEU A 271 -34.48 -32.07 36.33
CA LEU A 271 -35.83 -31.66 35.95
C LEU A 271 -36.46 -30.60 36.86
N ILE A 272 -35.73 -30.12 37.89
CA ILE A 272 -36.09 -28.97 38.73
C ILE A 272 -35.37 -27.73 38.25
N SER A 273 -36.05 -26.59 38.27
CA SER A 273 -35.50 -25.30 37.87
C SER A 273 -34.75 -24.68 39.05
N HIS A 274 -33.50 -24.27 38.79
CA HIS A 274 -32.62 -23.61 39.79
C HIS A 274 -32.26 -22.22 39.27
N GLY A 275 -32.35 -21.19 40.11
CA GLY A 275 -32.08 -19.81 39.77
C GLY A 275 -30.63 -19.43 40.09
N TYR A 276 -30.02 -18.67 39.19
CA TYR A 276 -28.66 -18.15 39.32
C TYR A 276 -28.63 -16.68 38.97
N ALA A 277 -27.84 -15.90 39.69
CA ALA A 277 -27.74 -14.46 39.51
C ALA A 277 -26.27 -14.03 39.31
N THR A 278 -26.08 -12.91 38.65
CA THR A 278 -24.78 -12.25 38.48
C THR A 278 -24.95 -10.75 38.30
N SER A 279 -23.86 -10.00 38.42
CA SER A 279 -23.79 -8.57 38.16
C SER A 279 -22.48 -8.21 37.51
N ALA A 280 -22.44 -7.10 36.76
CA ALA A 280 -21.24 -6.51 36.16
C ALA A 280 -21.37 -5.00 36.13
N ILE A 281 -20.24 -4.30 36.23
CA ILE A 281 -20.16 -2.85 36.04
C ILE A 281 -19.75 -2.57 34.62
N ASP A 282 -20.40 -1.60 33.98
CA ASP A 282 -19.95 -1.03 32.76
C ASP A 282 -19.13 0.25 33.01
N PRO A 283 -17.89 0.37 32.48
CA PRO A 283 -17.03 1.52 32.78
C PRO A 283 -17.59 2.85 32.27
N ASP A 284 -18.40 2.82 31.20
CA ASP A 284 -19.05 4.00 30.62
C ASP A 284 -20.40 4.30 31.28
N GLY A 285 -20.87 3.42 32.14
CA GLY A 285 -22.17 3.48 32.83
C GLY A 285 -23.32 3.02 31.96
N ASP A 286 -23.04 2.31 30.88
CA ASP A 286 -24.06 1.78 29.95
C ASP A 286 -24.88 0.68 30.61
N ALA A 287 -26.14 0.56 30.19
CA ALA A 287 -27.04 -0.47 30.67
C ALA A 287 -26.61 -1.86 30.16
N VAL A 288 -26.73 -2.87 31.03
CA VAL A 288 -26.20 -4.22 30.74
C VAL A 288 -27.27 -5.30 30.82
N LYS A 289 -27.04 -6.39 30.10
CA LYS A 289 -27.79 -7.66 30.29
C LYS A 289 -26.82 -8.83 30.28
N TYR A 290 -27.26 -9.99 30.79
CA TYR A 290 -26.38 -11.13 31.01
C TYR A 290 -26.78 -12.33 30.16
N VAL A 291 -25.79 -13.11 29.75
CA VAL A 291 -25.94 -14.45 29.17
C VAL A 291 -25.25 -15.44 30.09
N PHE A 292 -25.93 -16.56 30.39
CA PHE A 292 -25.40 -17.68 31.16
C PHE A 292 -25.09 -18.84 30.20
N ASP A 293 -23.92 -19.43 30.36
CA ASP A 293 -23.54 -20.73 29.80
C ASP A 293 -23.73 -21.77 30.94
N TRP A 294 -24.59 -22.74 30.72
CA TRP A 294 -24.99 -23.72 31.73
C TRP A 294 -24.04 -24.92 31.84
N GLY A 295 -23.02 -25.01 30.98
CA GLY A 295 -22.09 -26.12 30.95
C GLY A 295 -22.67 -27.41 30.35
N ASP A 296 -23.92 -27.41 29.89
CA ASP A 296 -24.59 -28.51 29.18
C ASP A 296 -24.70 -28.31 27.68
N GLY A 297 -24.04 -27.30 27.17
CA GLY A 297 -24.10 -26.88 25.76
C GLY A 297 -25.25 -25.91 25.44
N THR A 298 -25.98 -25.46 26.43
CA THR A 298 -27.07 -24.47 26.28
C THR A 298 -26.70 -23.15 26.96
N THR A 299 -27.31 -22.06 26.46
CA THR A 299 -27.16 -20.71 27.01
C THR A 299 -28.52 -20.05 27.20
N SER A 300 -28.61 -19.09 28.11
CA SER A 300 -29.82 -18.28 28.32
C SER A 300 -29.50 -16.83 28.63
N TRP A 301 -30.27 -15.91 28.10
CA TRP A 301 -30.18 -14.48 28.40
C TRP A 301 -31.12 -14.10 29.53
N THR A 302 -30.70 -13.10 30.34
CA THR A 302 -31.61 -12.46 31.31
C THR A 302 -32.55 -11.52 30.56
N GLY A 303 -33.83 -11.74 30.57
CA GLY A 303 -34.84 -10.85 29.99
C GLY A 303 -34.56 -10.22 28.62
N LEU A 304 -35.47 -9.36 28.19
CA LEU A 304 -35.30 -8.58 26.93
C LEU A 304 -34.72 -7.18 27.19
N GLU A 305 -34.86 -6.67 28.40
CA GLU A 305 -34.46 -5.32 28.79
C GLU A 305 -33.04 -5.32 29.36
N TYR A 306 -32.36 -4.22 29.16
CA TYR A 306 -31.08 -3.91 29.80
C TYR A 306 -31.35 -3.30 31.17
N LEU A 307 -30.47 -3.57 32.13
CA LEU A 307 -30.49 -3.07 33.50
C LEU A 307 -29.42 -2.03 33.71
N ASP A 308 -29.52 -1.19 34.71
CA ASP A 308 -28.49 -0.23 35.06
C ASP A 308 -27.15 -0.93 35.37
N SER A 309 -26.03 -0.30 35.01
CA SER A 309 -24.67 -0.80 35.30
C SER A 309 -24.53 -1.18 36.76
N GLY A 310 -24.07 -2.41 37.02
CA GLY A 310 -23.90 -2.96 38.35
C GLY A 310 -25.13 -3.62 38.95
N GLU A 311 -26.29 -3.56 38.32
CA GLU A 311 -27.52 -4.18 38.80
C GLU A 311 -27.48 -5.71 38.60
N GLU A 312 -27.90 -6.46 39.64
CA GLU A 312 -27.93 -7.91 39.60
C GLU A 312 -29.15 -8.42 38.84
N SER A 313 -28.96 -9.43 38.00
CA SER A 313 -30.06 -10.12 37.31
C SER A 313 -29.91 -11.63 37.43
N SER A 314 -31.05 -12.30 37.36
CA SER A 314 -31.12 -13.75 37.55
C SER A 314 -31.90 -14.43 36.44
N VAL A 315 -31.51 -15.67 36.15
CA VAL A 315 -32.22 -16.57 35.26
C VAL A 315 -32.22 -17.98 35.83
N SER A 316 -33.23 -18.76 35.53
CA SER A 316 -33.36 -20.13 35.98
C SER A 316 -33.06 -21.12 34.86
N HIS A 317 -32.39 -22.22 35.21
CA HIS A 317 -32.11 -23.33 34.33
C HIS A 317 -32.52 -24.69 34.91
N LYS A 318 -32.76 -25.62 34.01
CA LYS A 318 -33.17 -26.98 34.36
C LYS A 318 -32.32 -27.99 33.59
N TRP A 319 -31.46 -28.73 34.27
CA TRP A 319 -30.68 -29.81 33.66
C TRP A 319 -31.53 -31.07 33.48
N MET A 320 -31.36 -31.71 32.33
CA MET A 320 -32.10 -32.91 31.98
C MET A 320 -31.41 -34.21 32.42
N GLN A 321 -30.12 -34.14 32.79
CA GLN A 321 -29.31 -35.28 33.22
C GLN A 321 -28.51 -34.95 34.45
N PRO A 322 -28.20 -35.95 35.36
CA PRO A 322 -27.28 -35.77 36.44
C PRO A 322 -25.86 -35.52 35.94
N GLY A 323 -25.09 -34.73 36.70
CA GLY A 323 -23.72 -34.36 36.31
C GLY A 323 -23.15 -33.23 37.14
N VAL A 324 -21.91 -32.87 36.86
CA VAL A 324 -21.27 -31.67 37.39
C VAL A 324 -21.11 -30.65 36.24
N TYR A 325 -21.77 -29.54 36.39
CA TYR A 325 -21.84 -28.49 35.37
C TYR A 325 -21.05 -27.27 35.84
N GLN A 326 -20.40 -26.59 34.86
CA GLN A 326 -19.64 -25.38 35.12
C GLN A 326 -20.40 -24.19 34.55
N ILE A 327 -21.06 -23.43 35.39
CA ILE A 327 -21.86 -22.28 35.01
C ILE A 327 -20.95 -21.05 34.90
N LYS A 328 -21.09 -20.30 33.82
CA LYS A 328 -20.43 -19.00 33.59
C LYS A 328 -21.43 -17.98 33.11
N ALA A 329 -21.12 -16.70 33.31
CA ALA A 329 -21.90 -15.60 32.79
C ALA A 329 -21.00 -14.59 32.05
N ALA A 330 -21.57 -13.93 31.04
CA ALA A 330 -20.99 -12.76 30.38
C ALA A 330 -22.02 -11.62 30.35
N ALA A 331 -21.54 -10.39 30.41
CA ALA A 331 -22.40 -9.20 30.31
C ALA A 331 -22.29 -8.59 28.90
N MET A 332 -23.37 -8.02 28.41
CA MET A 332 -23.41 -7.24 27.16
C MET A 332 -24.04 -5.89 27.46
N ASP A 333 -23.38 -4.79 27.02
CA ASP A 333 -23.92 -3.44 27.12
C ASP A 333 -25.02 -3.17 26.06
N ASP A 334 -25.71 -2.05 26.17
CA ASP A 334 -26.76 -1.61 25.24
C ASP A 334 -26.21 -1.06 23.92
N LYS A 335 -24.88 -0.96 23.78
CA LYS A 335 -24.15 -0.64 22.53
C LYS A 335 -23.75 -1.91 21.76
N GLY A 336 -23.76 -3.09 22.44
CA GLY A 336 -23.48 -4.40 21.88
C GLY A 336 -22.09 -4.98 22.17
N SER A 337 -21.28 -4.32 23.03
CA SER A 337 -20.01 -4.89 23.49
C SER A 337 -20.24 -5.96 24.55
N ILE A 338 -19.42 -7.03 24.52
CA ILE A 338 -19.54 -8.18 25.41
C ILE A 338 -18.27 -8.30 26.26
N SER A 339 -18.44 -8.54 27.56
CA SER A 339 -17.36 -8.80 28.49
C SER A 339 -16.71 -10.17 28.29
N ASP A 340 -15.58 -10.40 28.97
CA ASP A 340 -15.08 -11.76 29.17
C ASP A 340 -16.06 -12.56 30.04
N TRP A 341 -15.99 -13.90 29.91
CA TRP A 341 -16.76 -14.82 30.75
C TRP A 341 -16.30 -14.76 32.20
N SER A 342 -17.23 -14.80 33.18
CA SER A 342 -16.96 -14.92 34.59
C SER A 342 -16.15 -16.17 34.96
N GLY A 343 -15.63 -16.22 36.15
CA GLY A 343 -15.22 -17.49 36.78
C GLY A 343 -16.39 -18.48 36.80
N ALA A 344 -16.08 -19.78 36.79
CA ALA A 344 -17.09 -20.83 36.78
C ALA A 344 -17.58 -21.16 38.18
N LEU A 345 -18.91 -21.34 38.33
CA LEU A 345 -19.53 -21.99 39.45
C LEU A 345 -19.75 -23.47 39.16
N ALA A 346 -19.18 -24.37 39.95
CA ALA A 346 -19.44 -25.80 39.79
C ALA A 346 -20.75 -26.17 40.51
N VAL A 347 -21.66 -26.80 39.77
CA VAL A 347 -22.99 -27.24 40.27
C VAL A 347 -23.15 -28.74 40.08
N LYS A 348 -23.46 -29.47 41.16
CA LYS A 348 -23.73 -30.90 41.13
C LYS A 348 -25.23 -31.13 40.99
N ILE A 349 -25.66 -31.83 39.96
CA ILE A 349 -27.06 -32.21 39.73
C ILE A 349 -27.21 -33.73 39.89
N GLU A 350 -28.16 -34.12 40.72
CA GLU A 350 -28.48 -35.54 41.03
C GLU A 350 -29.79 -35.99 40.40
#